data_8c43d11962a000727891748bb9701c27
#
_entry.id   8c43d11962a000727891748bb9701c27
#
_cell.length_a   1.000
_cell.length_b   1.000
_cell.length_c   1.000
_cell.angle_alpha   90.00
_cell.angle_beta   90.00
_cell.angle_gamma   90.00
#
_symmetry.space_group_name_H-M   'P 1'
#
loop_
_entity.id
_entity.type
_entity.pdbx_description
1 polymer ?
#
loop_
_entity_poly.entity_id
_entity_poly.type
_entity_poly.pdbx_seq_one_letter_code
_entity_poly.pdbx_strand_id
1 'polypeptide(L)'
;CVFPKDFAGKTEKEFFAKPIGTGPWVVDTWDPSGDTSFTANTHYWQAGKPYADKLVYKVVADDTQRIQQLQAGQLSGIEEVAPATIAQLSADPNVTVSQLGSWEVEQVFFNTQNQYFADEHVRRAIALSLNRDGITQAVTFGAAQRVKTLIPPTIQYAADVKALDNDPAAAKTELAASKFPQGFTATLLIA
;
A
#
# COMPACT_ATOMS: atom_id res chain seq x y z
N CYS A 1 -15.31 -9.57 -4.39
CA CYS A 1 -16.25 -10.02 -3.34
C CYS A 1 -17.38 -10.82 -3.99
N VAL A 2 -17.90 -11.84 -3.28
CA VAL A 2 -19.04 -12.64 -3.70
C VAL A 2 -20.15 -12.40 -2.69
N PHE A 3 -21.29 -11.94 -3.16
CA PHE A 3 -22.50 -11.75 -2.33
C PHE A 3 -23.75 -12.24 -3.07
N PRO A 4 -24.86 -12.44 -2.37
CA PRO A 4 -26.08 -12.99 -2.97
C PRO A 4 -26.64 -12.09 -4.06
N LYS A 5 -27.25 -12.73 -5.07
CA LYS A 5 -27.96 -12.03 -6.13
C LYS A 5 -29.02 -11.09 -5.52
N ASP A 6 -29.17 -9.91 -6.12
CA ASP A 6 -30.14 -8.89 -5.71
C ASP A 6 -30.08 -8.56 -4.20
N PHE A 7 -28.86 -8.63 -3.61
CA PHE A 7 -28.61 -8.37 -2.19
C PHE A 7 -29.51 -9.18 -1.24
N ALA A 8 -29.93 -10.38 -1.63
CA ALA A 8 -30.88 -11.21 -0.91
C ALA A 8 -32.25 -10.49 -0.68
N GLY A 9 -32.69 -9.70 -1.62
CA GLY A 9 -33.95 -8.96 -1.57
C GLY A 9 -33.94 -7.69 -0.72
N LYS A 10 -32.77 -7.23 -0.30
CA LYS A 10 -32.57 -5.97 0.44
C LYS A 10 -32.21 -4.85 -0.52
N THR A 11 -32.37 -3.59 -0.06
CA THR A 11 -31.75 -2.47 -0.72
C THR A 11 -30.22 -2.51 -0.54
N GLU A 12 -29.48 -1.88 -1.44
CA GLU A 12 -28.01 -1.80 -1.34
C GLU A 12 -27.56 -1.24 0.02
N LYS A 13 -28.21 -0.19 0.50
CA LYS A 13 -27.91 0.44 1.80
C LYS A 13 -28.12 -0.53 2.97
N GLU A 14 -29.23 -1.26 2.97
CA GLU A 14 -29.52 -2.24 4.03
C GLU A 14 -28.58 -3.42 3.97
N PHE A 15 -28.20 -3.85 2.77
CA PHE A 15 -27.26 -4.95 2.59
C PHE A 15 -25.87 -4.59 3.11
N PHE A 16 -25.32 -3.41 2.73
CA PHE A 16 -24.00 -3.00 3.17
C PHE A 16 -23.93 -2.53 4.62
N ALA A 17 -25.05 -2.27 5.27
CA ALA A 17 -25.08 -2.08 6.72
C ALA A 17 -24.81 -3.39 7.50
N LYS A 18 -25.20 -4.53 6.93
CA LYS A 18 -24.92 -5.89 7.47
C LYS A 18 -24.74 -6.88 6.33
N PRO A 19 -23.58 -6.87 5.67
CA PRO A 19 -23.35 -7.65 4.47
C PRO A 19 -23.29 -9.16 4.76
N ILE A 20 -23.74 -9.95 3.79
CA ILE A 20 -23.64 -11.41 3.79
C ILE A 20 -22.63 -11.77 2.71
N GLY A 21 -21.60 -12.51 3.07
CA GLY A 21 -20.56 -13.00 2.17
C GLY A 21 -20.27 -14.47 2.39
N THR A 22 -19.24 -14.97 1.72
CA THR A 22 -18.81 -16.38 1.80
C THR A 22 -17.59 -16.58 2.70
N GLY A 23 -17.18 -15.54 3.43
CA GLY A 23 -16.00 -15.54 4.27
C GLY A 23 -16.17 -16.25 5.61
N PRO A 24 -15.06 -16.40 6.36
CA PRO A 24 -15.07 -17.06 7.66
C PRO A 24 -15.70 -16.24 8.78
N TRP A 25 -16.03 -14.97 8.51
CA TRP A 25 -16.53 -14.02 9.49
C TRP A 25 -17.90 -13.46 9.09
N VAL A 26 -18.76 -13.23 10.06
CA VAL A 26 -20.06 -12.55 9.94
C VAL A 26 -19.95 -11.21 10.64
N VAL A 27 -20.36 -10.13 9.96
CA VAL A 27 -20.39 -8.79 10.56
C VAL A 27 -21.41 -8.75 11.71
N ASP A 28 -20.93 -8.42 12.89
CA ASP A 28 -21.75 -8.19 14.08
C ASP A 28 -22.11 -6.71 14.21
N THR A 29 -21.10 -5.84 14.32
CA THR A 29 -21.27 -4.39 14.31
C THR A 29 -20.32 -3.76 13.31
N TRP A 30 -20.80 -2.74 12.61
CA TRP A 30 -19.99 -1.92 11.73
C TRP A 30 -20.24 -0.45 12.02
N ASP A 31 -19.16 0.25 12.39
CA ASP A 31 -19.15 1.69 12.58
C ASP A 31 -18.12 2.30 11.62
N PRO A 32 -18.51 3.13 10.63
CA PRO A 32 -17.60 3.77 9.69
C PRO A 32 -16.55 4.68 10.36
N SER A 33 -16.80 5.13 11.59
CA SER A 33 -15.92 6.01 12.37
C SER A 33 -15.32 5.36 13.60
N GLY A 34 -15.56 4.08 13.82
CA GLY A 34 -15.18 3.36 15.02
C GLY A 34 -14.77 1.91 14.78
N ASP A 35 -14.96 1.11 15.80
CA ASP A 35 -14.60 -0.31 15.78
C ASP A 35 -15.58 -1.12 14.96
N THR A 36 -15.07 -2.06 14.17
CA THR A 36 -15.88 -3.07 13.47
C THR A 36 -15.69 -4.41 14.13
N SER A 37 -16.78 -5.09 14.50
CA SER A 37 -16.72 -6.42 15.11
C SER A 37 -17.35 -7.51 14.25
N PHE A 38 -16.81 -8.71 14.38
CA PHE A 38 -17.20 -9.87 13.64
C PHE A 38 -17.29 -11.10 14.58
N THR A 39 -18.20 -12.01 14.27
CA THR A 39 -18.29 -13.32 14.89
C THR A 39 -17.93 -14.41 13.89
N ALA A 40 -17.48 -15.56 14.37
CA ALA A 40 -17.16 -16.69 13.53
C ALA A 40 -18.37 -17.17 12.72
N ASN A 41 -18.17 -17.44 11.43
CA ASN A 41 -19.19 -18.04 10.56
C ASN A 41 -19.22 -19.55 10.76
N THR A 42 -20.18 -20.04 11.52
CA THR A 42 -20.33 -21.47 11.79
C THR A 42 -20.65 -22.30 10.54
N HIS A 43 -21.05 -21.66 9.43
CA HIS A 43 -21.32 -22.29 8.14
C HIS A 43 -20.19 -22.09 7.14
N TYR A 44 -19.00 -21.70 7.61
CA TYR A 44 -17.88 -21.53 6.71
C TYR A 44 -17.47 -22.87 6.07
N TRP A 45 -17.17 -22.83 4.78
CA TRP A 45 -16.92 -24.04 3.98
C TRP A 45 -15.65 -24.83 4.39
N GLN A 46 -14.68 -24.19 5.07
CA GLN A 46 -13.54 -24.88 5.64
C GLN A 46 -13.83 -25.28 7.09
N ALA A 47 -13.93 -26.56 7.33
CA ALA A 47 -14.15 -27.09 8.67
C ALA A 47 -13.03 -26.68 9.65
N GLY A 48 -13.41 -26.32 10.87
CA GLY A 48 -12.48 -25.89 11.93
C GLY A 48 -11.94 -24.47 11.78
N LYS A 49 -12.49 -23.68 10.86
CA LYS A 49 -12.13 -22.25 10.71
C LYS A 49 -13.36 -21.35 10.84
N PRO A 50 -13.17 -20.09 11.26
CA PRO A 50 -11.92 -19.50 11.75
C PRO A 50 -11.50 -20.08 13.11
N TYR A 51 -10.25 -19.86 13.52
CA TYR A 51 -9.74 -20.36 14.80
C TYR A 51 -10.13 -19.50 16.01
N ALA A 52 -10.59 -18.28 15.79
CA ALA A 52 -11.07 -17.38 16.83
C ALA A 52 -12.60 -17.23 16.74
N ASP A 53 -13.27 -17.04 17.87
CA ASP A 53 -14.72 -16.87 17.92
C ASP A 53 -15.14 -15.46 17.54
N LYS A 54 -14.27 -14.46 17.78
CA LYS A 54 -14.54 -13.04 17.55
C LYS A 54 -13.30 -12.33 16.99
N LEU A 55 -13.54 -11.41 16.07
CA LEU A 55 -12.54 -10.50 15.52
C LEU A 55 -13.03 -9.05 15.71
N VAL A 56 -12.17 -8.17 16.18
CA VAL A 56 -12.48 -6.75 16.30
C VAL A 56 -11.39 -5.95 15.62
N TYR A 57 -11.74 -5.19 14.60
CA TYR A 57 -10.88 -4.17 14.02
C TYR A 57 -11.08 -2.86 14.76
N LYS A 58 -10.01 -2.37 15.38
CA LYS A 58 -9.97 -1.06 16.04
C LYS A 58 -9.28 -0.04 15.16
N VAL A 59 -9.90 1.12 14.99
CA VAL A 59 -9.30 2.25 14.29
C VAL A 59 -8.46 3.06 15.29
N VAL A 60 -7.14 2.94 15.20
CA VAL A 60 -6.18 3.71 16.00
C VAL A 60 -5.29 4.47 15.01
N ALA A 61 -5.57 5.75 14.79
CA ALA A 61 -4.92 6.56 13.76
C ALA A 61 -3.43 6.86 14.06
N ASP A 62 -3.05 6.93 15.33
CA ASP A 62 -1.69 7.22 15.74
C ASP A 62 -0.84 5.95 15.81
N ASP A 63 0.24 5.90 15.04
CA ASP A 63 1.14 4.74 14.95
C ASP A 63 1.80 4.39 16.29
N THR A 64 2.19 5.39 17.05
CA THR A 64 2.83 5.19 18.34
C THR A 64 1.88 4.54 19.33
N GLN A 65 0.63 4.99 19.34
CA GLN A 65 -0.41 4.39 20.18
C GLN A 65 -0.72 2.95 19.76
N ARG A 66 -0.76 2.66 18.45
CA ARG A 66 -0.96 1.27 17.97
C ARG A 66 0.14 0.35 18.47
N ILE A 67 1.39 0.77 18.36
CA ILE A 67 2.55 -0.01 18.82
C ILE A 67 2.50 -0.22 20.33
N GLN A 68 2.22 0.83 21.11
CA GLN A 68 2.12 0.74 22.56
C GLN A 68 1.01 -0.22 23.00
N GLN A 69 -0.15 -0.17 22.36
CA GLN A 69 -1.26 -1.08 22.63
C GLN A 69 -0.94 -2.54 22.28
N LEU A 70 -0.20 -2.78 21.19
CA LEU A 70 0.31 -4.11 20.85
C LEU A 70 1.26 -4.63 21.92
N GLN A 71 2.27 -3.84 22.29
CA GLN A 71 3.26 -4.22 23.30
C GLN A 71 2.64 -4.40 24.70
N ALA A 72 1.58 -3.67 25.02
CA ALA A 72 0.79 -3.85 26.24
C ALA A 72 -0.19 -5.05 26.19
N GLY A 73 -0.26 -5.78 25.08
CA GLY A 73 -1.20 -6.89 24.90
C GLY A 73 -2.67 -6.49 24.76
N GLN A 74 -2.95 -5.21 24.53
CA GLN A 74 -4.31 -4.70 24.30
C GLN A 74 -4.80 -4.96 22.86
N LEU A 75 -3.86 -5.10 21.93
CA LEU A 75 -4.10 -5.53 20.55
C LEU A 75 -3.36 -6.84 20.32
N SER A 76 -4.02 -7.77 19.60
CA SER A 76 -3.41 -9.04 19.19
C SER A 76 -2.54 -8.92 17.93
N GLY A 77 -2.72 -7.86 17.14
CA GLY A 77 -1.97 -7.57 15.93
C GLY A 77 -2.24 -6.16 15.45
N ILE A 78 -1.32 -5.62 14.67
CA ILE A 78 -1.45 -4.33 13.97
C ILE A 78 -1.01 -4.52 12.52
N GLU A 79 -1.59 -3.73 11.62
CA GLU A 79 -1.24 -3.66 10.20
C GLU A 79 -0.56 -2.33 9.89
N GLU A 80 0.08 -2.26 8.74
CA GLU A 80 0.71 -1.03 8.19
C GLU A 80 1.72 -0.40 9.15
N VAL A 81 2.63 -1.22 9.64
CA VAL A 81 3.71 -0.77 10.53
C VAL A 81 4.66 0.15 9.77
N ALA A 82 4.91 1.34 10.32
CA ALA A 82 5.86 2.28 9.73
C ALA A 82 7.26 1.63 9.60
N PRO A 83 7.91 1.69 8.42
CA PRO A 83 9.19 1.01 8.18
C PRO A 83 10.27 1.32 9.21
N ALA A 84 10.30 2.56 9.71
CA ALA A 84 11.25 3.00 10.73
C ALA A 84 11.14 2.23 12.06
N THR A 85 9.98 1.64 12.36
CA THR A 85 9.72 0.95 13.65
C THR A 85 9.87 -0.56 13.56
N ILE A 86 10.04 -1.12 12.36
CA ILE A 86 10.18 -2.56 12.13
C ILE A 86 11.33 -3.16 12.94
N ALA A 87 12.49 -2.51 12.93
CA ALA A 87 13.66 -2.99 13.68
C ALA A 87 13.40 -3.03 15.19
N GLN A 88 12.73 -2.03 15.74
CA GLN A 88 12.36 -1.99 17.15
C GLN A 88 11.39 -3.11 17.51
N LEU A 89 10.35 -3.32 16.71
CA LEU A 89 9.37 -4.38 16.95
C LEU A 89 9.96 -5.77 16.78
N SER A 90 10.88 -5.95 15.83
CA SER A 90 11.57 -7.23 15.62
C SER A 90 12.51 -7.59 16.76
N ALA A 91 12.94 -6.63 17.58
CA ALA A 91 13.74 -6.87 18.76
C ALA A 91 12.90 -7.25 20.00
N ASP A 92 11.60 -7.09 19.96
CA ASP A 92 10.69 -7.46 21.07
C ASP A 92 10.39 -8.97 21.00
N PRO A 93 10.75 -9.77 22.02
CA PRO A 93 10.54 -11.21 22.01
C PRO A 93 9.06 -11.63 22.03
N ASN A 94 8.15 -10.72 22.36
CA ASN A 94 6.71 -10.96 22.41
C ASN A 94 6.01 -10.59 21.11
N VAL A 95 6.71 -10.03 20.12
CA VAL A 95 6.16 -9.56 18.85
C VAL A 95 6.75 -10.35 17.68
N THR A 96 5.90 -10.86 16.82
CA THR A 96 6.30 -11.44 15.54
C THR A 96 6.02 -10.46 14.43
N VAL A 97 7.06 -10.00 13.73
CA VAL A 97 6.93 -9.14 12.56
C VAL A 97 6.91 -10.01 11.30
N SER A 98 5.85 -9.89 10.51
CA SER A 98 5.72 -10.54 9.21
C SER A 98 5.79 -9.49 8.10
N GLN A 99 6.74 -9.66 7.18
CA GLN A 99 6.89 -8.81 6.00
C GLN A 99 6.60 -9.63 4.75
N LEU A 100 5.67 -9.17 3.95
CA LEU A 100 5.30 -9.82 2.69
C LEU A 100 5.49 -8.82 1.55
N GLY A 101 5.99 -9.32 0.42
CA GLY A 101 6.04 -8.52 -0.81
C GLY A 101 4.64 -8.10 -1.21
N SER A 102 4.41 -6.78 -1.33
CA SER A 102 3.12 -6.24 -1.75
C SER A 102 3.04 -6.11 -3.27
N TRP A 103 1.84 -5.82 -3.77
CA TRP A 103 1.59 -5.43 -5.15
C TRP A 103 1.56 -3.91 -5.32
N GLU A 104 1.80 -3.20 -4.25
CA GLU A 104 1.80 -1.76 -4.19
C GLU A 104 3.10 -1.20 -4.78
N VAL A 105 2.99 -0.17 -5.59
CA VAL A 105 4.12 0.49 -6.24
C VAL A 105 3.98 1.99 -6.06
N GLU A 106 4.93 2.58 -5.36
CA GLU A 106 5.06 4.02 -5.28
C GLU A 106 5.63 4.58 -6.58
N GLN A 107 4.96 5.56 -7.14
CA GLN A 107 5.32 6.10 -8.46
C GLN A 107 4.96 7.57 -8.61
N VAL A 108 5.66 8.23 -9.52
CA VAL A 108 5.35 9.61 -9.93
C VAL A 108 4.60 9.58 -11.26
N PHE A 109 3.40 10.15 -11.27
CA PHE A 109 2.61 10.35 -12.47
C PHE A 109 2.88 11.70 -13.10
N PHE A 110 3.08 11.72 -14.41
CA PHE A 110 3.20 12.96 -15.17
C PHE A 110 1.87 13.26 -15.88
N ASN A 111 1.33 14.46 -15.63
CA ASN A 111 0.24 14.95 -16.47
C ASN A 111 0.80 15.34 -17.85
N THR A 112 0.68 14.45 -18.82
CA THR A 112 1.21 14.65 -20.17
C THR A 112 0.45 15.70 -20.99
N GLN A 113 -0.65 16.24 -20.51
CA GLN A 113 -1.31 17.40 -21.10
C GLN A 113 -0.67 18.72 -20.65
N ASN A 114 0.13 18.70 -19.60
CA ASN A 114 0.94 19.85 -19.20
C ASN A 114 2.07 20.04 -20.21
N GLN A 115 2.32 21.31 -20.64
CA GLN A 115 3.29 21.64 -21.66
C GLN A 115 4.72 21.12 -21.38
N TYR A 116 5.13 21.07 -20.11
CA TYR A 116 6.44 20.55 -19.72
C TYR A 116 6.52 19.04 -19.81
N PHE A 117 5.50 18.36 -19.30
CA PHE A 117 5.47 16.90 -19.24
C PHE A 117 4.93 16.26 -20.52
N ALA A 118 4.42 17.03 -21.49
CA ALA A 118 4.19 16.57 -22.85
C ALA A 118 5.50 16.19 -23.57
N ASP A 119 6.60 16.86 -23.22
CA ASP A 119 7.94 16.61 -23.79
C ASP A 119 8.54 15.33 -23.19
N GLU A 120 8.89 14.36 -24.04
CA GLU A 120 9.50 13.10 -23.62
C GLU A 120 10.86 13.30 -22.98
N HIS A 121 11.67 14.21 -23.51
CA HIS A 121 13.00 14.50 -23.00
C HIS A 121 12.95 15.05 -21.57
N VAL A 122 11.93 15.85 -21.24
CA VAL A 122 11.68 16.31 -19.87
C VAL A 122 11.40 15.13 -18.93
N ARG A 123 10.49 14.23 -19.32
CA ARG A 123 10.17 13.08 -18.49
C ARG A 123 11.37 12.15 -18.28
N ARG A 124 12.18 11.94 -19.34
CA ARG A 124 13.41 11.14 -19.27
C ARG A 124 14.46 11.81 -18.38
N ALA A 125 14.63 13.12 -18.51
CA ALA A 125 15.55 13.87 -17.66
C ALA A 125 15.19 13.73 -16.17
N ILE A 126 13.91 13.85 -15.81
CA ILE A 126 13.45 13.65 -14.43
C ILE A 126 13.72 12.21 -13.98
N ALA A 127 13.36 11.21 -14.79
CA ALA A 127 13.55 9.80 -14.44
C ALA A 127 15.03 9.44 -14.20
N LEU A 128 15.96 10.02 -14.99
CA LEU A 128 17.41 9.83 -14.85
C LEU A 128 18.00 10.60 -13.67
N SER A 129 17.39 11.72 -13.26
CA SER A 129 17.87 12.52 -12.14
C SER A 129 17.57 11.91 -10.77
N LEU A 130 16.60 11.01 -10.68
CA LEU A 130 16.14 10.43 -9.41
C LEU A 130 17.03 9.25 -8.98
N ASN A 131 17.70 9.41 -7.85
CA ASN A 131 18.36 8.29 -7.17
C ASN A 131 17.33 7.44 -6.44
N ARG A 132 16.62 6.59 -7.19
CA ARG A 132 15.52 5.77 -6.63
C ARG A 132 16.00 4.77 -5.59
N ASP A 133 17.18 4.21 -5.75
CA ASP A 133 17.74 3.29 -4.74
C ASP A 133 18.00 4.01 -3.42
N GLY A 134 18.61 5.20 -3.49
CA GLY A 134 18.84 6.04 -2.30
C GLY A 134 17.53 6.51 -1.65
N ILE A 135 16.55 6.91 -2.45
CA ILE A 135 15.21 7.30 -1.95
C ILE A 135 14.53 6.09 -1.26
N THR A 136 14.48 4.94 -1.93
CA THR A 136 13.88 3.73 -1.38
C THR A 136 14.53 3.37 -0.05
N GLN A 137 15.85 3.32 0.00
CA GLN A 137 16.59 3.00 1.25
C GLN A 137 16.30 4.02 2.36
N ALA A 138 16.29 5.30 2.06
CA ALA A 138 16.09 6.36 3.05
C ALA A 138 14.66 6.39 3.62
N VAL A 139 13.65 6.08 2.80
CA VAL A 139 12.23 6.16 3.21
C VAL A 139 11.76 4.84 3.82
N THR A 140 12.23 3.70 3.31
CA THR A 140 11.71 2.40 3.72
C THR A 140 12.63 1.62 4.66
N PHE A 141 13.81 2.16 4.98
CA PHE A 141 14.79 1.50 5.86
C PHE A 141 15.12 0.06 5.43
N GLY A 142 15.04 -0.23 4.14
CA GLY A 142 15.26 -1.55 3.56
C GLY A 142 14.01 -2.46 3.49
N ALA A 143 12.86 -1.99 3.94
CA ALA A 143 11.60 -2.76 3.90
C ALA A 143 10.98 -2.87 2.50
N ALA A 144 11.43 -2.07 1.53
CA ALA A 144 10.96 -2.13 0.15
C ALA A 144 12.12 -2.26 -0.84
N GLN A 145 11.77 -2.60 -2.08
CA GLN A 145 12.72 -2.74 -3.19
C GLN A 145 12.33 -1.81 -4.33
N ARG A 146 13.35 -1.29 -5.01
CA ARG A 146 13.14 -0.58 -6.26
C ARG A 146 12.53 -1.52 -7.31
N VAL A 147 11.46 -1.07 -7.96
CA VAL A 147 10.86 -1.76 -9.09
C VAL A 147 11.25 -1.10 -10.42
N LYS A 148 11.25 -1.87 -11.50
CA LYS A 148 11.61 -1.40 -12.85
C LYS A 148 10.39 -1.02 -13.70
N THR A 149 9.21 -1.50 -13.30
CA THR A 149 7.93 -1.30 -14.02
C THR A 149 6.81 -1.03 -13.02
N LEU A 150 5.62 -0.71 -13.53
CA LEU A 150 4.39 -0.61 -12.74
C LEU A 150 3.90 -1.96 -12.21
N ILE A 151 4.44 -3.06 -12.75
CA ILE A 151 4.11 -4.41 -12.32
C ILE A 151 5.27 -4.91 -11.47
N PRO A 152 5.11 -5.07 -10.15
CA PRO A 152 6.18 -5.53 -9.29
C PRO A 152 6.56 -6.99 -9.58
N PRO A 153 7.81 -7.38 -9.32
CA PRO A 153 8.30 -8.73 -9.63
C PRO A 153 7.62 -9.84 -8.83
N THR A 154 6.87 -9.50 -7.79
CA THR A 154 6.01 -10.43 -7.03
C THR A 154 4.79 -10.92 -7.81
N ILE A 155 4.43 -10.23 -8.89
CA ILE A 155 3.30 -10.62 -9.75
C ILE A 155 3.82 -11.58 -10.84
N GLN A 156 3.11 -12.68 -11.03
CA GLN A 156 3.41 -13.64 -12.06
C GLN A 156 3.37 -12.97 -13.46
N TYR A 157 4.35 -13.29 -14.29
CA TYR A 157 4.57 -12.71 -15.63
C TYR A 157 5.03 -11.24 -15.63
N ALA A 158 5.49 -10.70 -14.52
CA ALA A 158 6.18 -9.41 -14.52
C ALA A 158 7.39 -9.44 -15.47
N ALA A 159 7.47 -8.49 -16.39
CA ALA A 159 8.56 -8.45 -17.34
C ALA A 159 9.84 -7.89 -16.69
N ASP A 160 10.98 -8.51 -16.98
CA ASP A 160 12.27 -7.91 -16.66
C ASP A 160 12.65 -6.93 -17.76
N VAL A 161 12.48 -5.64 -17.50
CA VAL A 161 12.82 -4.56 -18.41
C VAL A 161 14.03 -3.78 -17.94
N LYS A 162 14.73 -3.16 -18.88
CA LYS A 162 15.83 -2.24 -18.56
C LYS A 162 15.24 -0.95 -17.99
N ALA A 163 15.51 -0.68 -16.72
CA ALA A 163 15.14 0.58 -16.08
C ALA A 163 16.08 1.72 -16.53
N LEU A 164 15.59 2.96 -16.41
CA LEU A 164 16.44 4.14 -16.45
C LEU A 164 17.09 4.27 -15.07
N ASP A 165 18.39 4.06 -14.99
CA ASP A 165 19.13 4.21 -13.74
C ASP A 165 19.50 5.69 -13.49
N ASN A 166 19.85 6.01 -12.26
CA ASN A 166 20.26 7.37 -11.91
C ASN A 166 21.54 7.75 -12.68
N ASP A 167 21.42 8.70 -13.59
CA ASP A 167 22.50 9.27 -14.38
C ASP A 167 22.29 10.77 -14.54
N PRO A 168 22.83 11.59 -13.64
CA PRO A 168 22.69 13.04 -13.70
C PRO A 168 23.31 13.68 -14.97
N ALA A 169 24.31 13.04 -15.60
CA ALA A 169 24.90 13.56 -16.83
C ALA A 169 23.97 13.33 -18.02
N ALA A 170 23.43 12.12 -18.15
CA ALA A 170 22.40 11.81 -19.13
C ALA A 170 21.13 12.65 -18.91
N ALA A 171 20.73 12.88 -17.64
CA ALA A 171 19.59 13.75 -17.33
C ALA A 171 19.76 15.17 -17.86
N LYS A 172 20.95 15.77 -17.69
CA LYS A 172 21.28 17.09 -18.28
C LYS A 172 21.24 17.08 -19.79
N THR A 173 21.73 16.03 -20.44
CA THR A 173 21.69 15.87 -21.88
C THR A 173 20.25 15.80 -22.39
N GLU A 174 19.41 15.02 -21.75
CA GLU A 174 17.98 14.94 -22.09
C GLU A 174 17.28 16.30 -21.89
N LEU A 175 17.54 17.00 -20.78
CA LEU A 175 16.95 18.31 -20.54
C LEU A 175 17.40 19.35 -21.60
N ALA A 176 18.67 19.32 -22.00
CA ALA A 176 19.20 20.21 -23.03
C ALA A 176 18.57 19.94 -24.42
N ALA A 177 18.16 18.70 -24.69
CA ALA A 177 17.46 18.31 -25.92
C ALA A 177 15.96 18.64 -25.91
N SER A 178 15.40 18.98 -24.74
CA SER A 178 14.00 19.32 -24.58
C SER A 178 13.66 20.73 -25.09
N LYS A 179 12.38 21.04 -25.11
CA LYS A 179 11.89 22.43 -25.35
C LYS A 179 12.18 23.38 -24.18
N PHE A 180 12.69 22.85 -23.06
CA PHE A 180 12.91 23.61 -21.82
C PHE A 180 14.35 23.44 -21.29
N PRO A 181 15.40 23.73 -22.09
CA PRO A 181 16.78 23.45 -21.73
C PRO A 181 17.27 24.26 -20.51
N GLN A 182 16.58 25.34 -20.16
CA GLN A 182 16.88 26.19 -18.98
C GLN A 182 16.11 25.71 -17.72
N GLY A 183 15.34 24.66 -17.84
CA GLY A 183 14.48 24.18 -16.76
C GLY A 183 13.11 24.87 -16.71
N PHE A 184 12.34 24.50 -15.71
CA PHE A 184 10.99 25.02 -15.47
C PHE A 184 10.62 24.83 -14.00
N THR A 185 9.52 25.43 -13.59
CA THR A 185 8.90 25.21 -12.28
C THR A 185 7.66 24.37 -12.44
N ALA A 186 7.52 23.36 -11.61
CA ALA A 186 6.34 22.50 -11.55
C ALA A 186 5.94 22.20 -10.10
N THR A 187 4.69 21.85 -9.89
CA THR A 187 4.17 21.42 -8.58
C THR A 187 4.08 19.92 -8.55
N LEU A 188 4.65 19.29 -7.51
CA LEU A 188 4.42 17.89 -7.16
C LEU A 188 3.29 17.83 -6.13
N LEU A 189 2.22 17.11 -6.46
CA LEU A 189 1.16 16.80 -5.51
C LEU A 189 1.48 15.43 -4.90
N ILE A 190 1.50 15.37 -3.59
CA ILE A 190 1.64 14.13 -2.80
C ILE A 190 0.33 13.90 -2.05
N ALA A 191 -0.13 12.64 -2.04
CA ALA A 191 -1.32 12.20 -1.33
C ALA A 191 -0.95 11.75 0.10
#